data_7b40dc024ac5b00922b8d249be7e303e
#
_entry.id   7b40dc024ac5b00922b8d249be7e303e
#
_cell.length_a   1.000
_cell.length_b   1.000
_cell.length_c   1.000
_cell.angle_alpha   90.00
_cell.angle_beta   90.00
_cell.angle_gamma   90.00
#
_symmetry.space_group_name_H-M   'P 1'
#
loop_
_entity.id
_entity.type
_entity.pdbx_description
1 polymer ?
#
loop_
_entity_poly.entity_id
_entity_poly.type
_entity_poly.pdbx_seq_one_letter_code
_entity_poly.pdbx_strand_id
1 'polypeptide(L)'
;EAALRSLRQHAWVDSTRVGIWGGSEGATLAPLVAARVDGVAFLIVQSMSGVPFGEQYVYQAAREFRGAPADSTDAVTLVRAKLAYARDRTRWAPYDSLVHASAGRRFAAYATPTAQDSWWWRWYATKMDVSALPTLSTLRIPTLAIWGADDVLV
;
A
#
# COMPACT_ATOMS: atom_id res chain seq x y z
N GLU A 1 -14.00 10.04 3.84
CA GLU A 1 -14.48 11.34 4.33
C GLU A 1 -16.00 11.37 4.49
N ALA A 2 -16.77 11.03 3.44
CA ALA A 2 -18.25 11.06 3.47
C ALA A 2 -18.83 10.18 4.61
N ALA A 3 -18.34 8.95 4.77
CA ALA A 3 -18.77 8.05 5.83
C ALA A 3 -18.55 8.63 7.25
N LEU A 4 -17.43 9.31 7.47
CA LEU A 4 -17.14 9.96 8.75
C LEU A 4 -18.11 11.11 9.04
N ARG A 5 -18.40 11.93 8.03
CA ARG A 5 -19.38 13.02 8.14
C ARG A 5 -20.79 12.47 8.41
N SER A 6 -21.19 11.42 7.68
CA SER A 6 -22.49 10.76 7.86
C SER A 6 -22.62 10.18 9.26
N LEU A 7 -21.59 9.46 9.75
CA LEU A 7 -21.61 8.85 11.09
C LEU A 7 -21.84 9.90 12.19
N ARG A 8 -21.23 11.06 12.08
CA ARG A 8 -21.35 12.15 13.06
C ARG A 8 -22.73 12.79 13.11
N GLN A 9 -23.58 12.59 12.12
CA GLN A 9 -24.94 13.14 12.08
C GLN A 9 -25.95 12.27 12.84
N HIS A 10 -25.58 11.07 13.26
CA HIS A 10 -26.46 10.20 14.01
C HIS A 10 -26.56 10.65 15.48
N ALA A 11 -27.78 10.81 15.98
CA ALA A 11 -28.05 11.31 17.34
C ALA A 11 -27.48 10.41 18.45
N TRP A 12 -27.22 9.13 18.17
CA TRP A 12 -26.63 8.18 19.12
C TRP A 12 -25.09 8.13 19.07
N VAL A 13 -24.46 8.94 18.20
CA VAL A 13 -23.00 9.03 18.09
C VAL A 13 -22.52 10.29 18.79
N ASP A 14 -21.57 10.12 19.71
CA ASP A 14 -20.79 11.25 20.22
C ASP A 14 -19.81 11.72 19.16
N SER A 15 -20.15 12.77 18.44
CA SER A 15 -19.38 13.30 17.32
C SER A 15 -17.97 13.75 17.70
N THR A 16 -17.72 14.01 18.99
CA THR A 16 -16.41 14.42 19.53
C THR A 16 -15.47 13.24 19.79
N ARG A 17 -15.97 12.00 19.69
CA ARG A 17 -15.26 10.76 19.99
C ARG A 17 -15.18 9.81 18.83
N VAL A 18 -15.31 10.32 17.60
CA VAL A 18 -15.20 9.51 16.37
C VAL A 18 -13.77 9.56 15.85
N GLY A 19 -13.14 8.40 15.74
CA GLY A 19 -11.80 8.22 15.19
C GLY A 19 -11.80 7.44 13.88
N ILE A 20 -10.60 7.16 13.38
CA ILE A 20 -10.38 6.35 12.18
C ILE A 20 -9.48 5.19 12.57
N TRP A 21 -9.88 3.99 12.14
CA TRP A 21 -9.02 2.81 12.15
C TRP A 21 -8.69 2.41 10.71
N GLY A 22 -7.42 2.10 10.44
CA GLY A 22 -6.97 1.57 9.17
C GLY A 22 -6.01 0.40 9.35
N GLY A 23 -6.25 -0.69 8.60
CA GLY A 23 -5.36 -1.84 8.54
C GLY A 23 -4.72 -1.97 7.15
N SER A 24 -3.44 -2.38 7.06
CA SER A 24 -2.69 -2.57 5.82
C SER A 24 -2.74 -1.32 4.92
N GLU A 25 -3.24 -1.40 3.69
CA GLU A 25 -3.43 -0.23 2.80
C GLU A 25 -4.28 0.87 3.49
N GLY A 26 -5.30 0.48 4.25
CA GLY A 26 -6.12 1.41 5.03
C GLY A 26 -5.32 2.18 6.09
N ALA A 27 -4.27 1.58 6.64
CA ALA A 27 -3.38 2.24 7.59
C ALA A 27 -2.56 3.36 6.93
N THR A 28 -2.21 3.20 5.65
CA THR A 28 -1.58 4.27 4.86
C THR A 28 -2.58 5.38 4.50
N LEU A 29 -3.84 5.03 4.23
CA LEU A 29 -4.85 6.02 3.84
C LEU A 29 -5.43 6.79 5.04
N ALA A 30 -5.54 6.17 6.21
CA ALA A 30 -6.16 6.75 7.39
C ALA A 30 -5.52 8.08 7.86
N PRO A 31 -4.19 8.23 7.95
CA PRO A 31 -3.55 9.52 8.25
C PRO A 31 -3.85 10.58 7.20
N LEU A 32 -3.88 10.22 5.91
CA LEU A 32 -4.17 11.16 4.82
C LEU A 32 -5.62 11.68 4.90
N VAL A 33 -6.55 10.84 5.31
CA VAL A 33 -7.94 11.24 5.56
C VAL A 33 -8.03 12.10 6.81
N ALA A 34 -7.35 11.69 7.91
CA ALA A 34 -7.35 12.45 9.16
C ALA A 34 -6.82 13.88 9.01
N ALA A 35 -5.85 14.09 8.12
CA ALA A 35 -5.32 15.41 7.80
C ALA A 35 -6.28 16.31 7.00
N ARG A 36 -7.32 15.73 6.38
CA ARG A 36 -8.27 16.45 5.51
C ARG A 36 -9.65 16.66 6.13
N VAL A 37 -9.91 16.01 7.26
CA VAL A 37 -11.23 16.04 7.90
C VAL A 37 -11.07 16.50 9.34
N ASP A 38 -11.63 17.67 9.65
CA ASP A 38 -11.60 18.20 11.00
C ASP A 38 -12.32 17.31 12.00
N GLY A 39 -11.86 17.38 13.27
CA GLY A 39 -12.54 16.73 14.39
C GLY A 39 -12.38 15.20 14.43
N VAL A 40 -11.38 14.64 13.78
CA VAL A 40 -10.98 13.23 14.01
C VAL A 40 -10.40 13.15 15.42
N ALA A 41 -11.03 12.39 16.31
CA ALA A 41 -10.67 12.34 17.72
C ALA A 41 -9.43 11.48 18.00
N PHE A 42 -9.22 10.42 17.21
CA PHE A 42 -8.07 9.53 17.33
C PHE A 42 -7.83 8.76 16.03
N LEU A 43 -6.64 8.19 15.92
CA LEU A 43 -6.23 7.36 14.80
C LEU A 43 -5.68 6.03 15.31
N ILE A 44 -6.06 4.93 14.66
CA ILE A 44 -5.45 3.62 14.87
C ILE A 44 -4.93 3.12 13.52
N VAL A 45 -3.61 2.87 13.43
CA VAL A 45 -2.98 2.31 12.23
C VAL A 45 -2.38 0.95 12.57
N GLN A 46 -2.76 -0.05 11.78
CA GLN A 46 -2.30 -1.43 11.95
C GLN A 46 -1.53 -1.88 10.70
N SER A 47 -0.30 -2.35 10.87
CA SER A 47 0.57 -2.80 9.78
C SER A 47 0.72 -1.75 8.67
N MET A 48 0.99 -0.50 9.07
CA MET A 48 1.24 0.60 8.14
C MET A 48 2.66 0.52 7.61
N SER A 49 2.84 0.69 6.29
CA SER A 49 4.17 0.84 5.71
C SER A 49 4.79 2.20 6.07
N GLY A 50 6.04 2.19 6.49
CA GLY A 50 6.86 3.38 6.69
C GLY A 50 7.46 3.96 5.41
N VAL A 51 7.30 3.27 4.28
CA VAL A 51 7.83 3.65 2.97
C VAL A 51 6.69 3.74 1.94
N PRO A 52 6.93 4.36 0.76
CA PRO A 52 5.95 4.35 -0.32
C PRO A 52 5.52 2.94 -0.72
N PHE A 53 4.30 2.81 -1.20
CA PHE A 53 3.69 1.52 -1.55
C PHE A 53 4.54 0.70 -2.51
N GLY A 54 5.14 1.34 -3.52
CA GLY A 54 6.02 0.65 -4.48
C GLY A 54 7.27 0.07 -3.82
N GLU A 55 7.88 0.80 -2.90
CA GLU A 55 9.05 0.32 -2.15
C GLU A 55 8.68 -0.83 -1.20
N GLN A 56 7.52 -0.75 -0.55
CA GLN A 56 7.01 -1.84 0.27
C GLN A 56 6.85 -3.13 -0.54
N TYR A 57 6.33 -3.07 -1.77
CA TYR A 57 6.21 -4.25 -2.62
C TYR A 57 7.58 -4.87 -2.97
N VAL A 58 8.60 -4.05 -3.20
CA VAL A 58 9.98 -4.54 -3.42
C VAL A 58 10.51 -5.22 -2.17
N TYR A 59 10.32 -4.61 -1.00
CA TYR A 59 10.73 -5.18 0.28
C TYR A 59 10.02 -6.51 0.55
N GLN A 60 8.71 -6.56 0.37
CA GLN A 60 7.90 -7.78 0.54
C GLN A 60 8.41 -8.91 -0.36
N ALA A 61 8.64 -8.65 -1.65
CA ALA A 61 9.19 -9.63 -2.59
C ALA A 61 10.56 -10.17 -2.14
N ALA A 62 11.43 -9.31 -1.62
CA ALA A 62 12.72 -9.72 -1.09
C ALA A 62 12.59 -10.59 0.16
N ARG A 63 11.70 -10.24 1.07
CA ARG A 63 11.53 -10.91 2.38
C ARG A 63 10.82 -12.25 2.29
N GLU A 64 9.79 -12.34 1.45
CA GLU A 64 9.00 -13.57 1.28
C GLU A 64 9.86 -14.75 0.81
N PHE A 65 10.86 -14.49 -0.03
CA PHE A 65 11.74 -15.51 -0.59
C PHE A 65 13.17 -15.49 0.01
N ARG A 66 13.35 -14.90 1.20
CA ARG A 66 14.68 -14.80 1.86
C ARG A 66 15.43 -16.12 2.01
N GLY A 67 14.70 -17.25 2.09
CA GLY A 67 15.28 -18.61 2.13
C GLY A 67 15.59 -19.22 0.76
N ALA A 68 15.33 -18.50 -0.34
CA ALA A 68 15.56 -18.91 -1.73
C ALA A 68 16.12 -17.71 -2.53
N PRO A 69 17.44 -17.43 -2.45
CA PRO A 69 18.03 -16.22 -2.98
C PRO A 69 17.75 -15.95 -4.47
N ALA A 70 17.69 -17.00 -5.31
CA ALA A 70 17.36 -16.86 -6.71
C ALA A 70 15.91 -16.38 -6.90
N ASP A 71 14.95 -17.01 -6.21
CA ASP A 71 13.54 -16.61 -6.27
C ASP A 71 13.34 -15.19 -5.72
N SER A 72 14.08 -14.80 -4.68
CA SER A 72 14.05 -13.44 -4.13
C SER A 72 14.52 -12.41 -5.16
N THR A 73 15.64 -12.68 -5.83
CA THR A 73 16.19 -11.79 -6.87
C THR A 73 15.22 -11.65 -8.04
N ASP A 74 14.65 -12.75 -8.51
CA ASP A 74 13.72 -12.79 -9.63
C ASP A 74 12.40 -12.08 -9.26
N ALA A 75 11.86 -12.30 -8.06
CA ALA A 75 10.67 -11.62 -7.54
C ALA A 75 10.87 -10.10 -7.47
N VAL A 76 11.99 -9.65 -6.93
CA VAL A 76 12.34 -8.21 -6.87
C VAL A 76 12.46 -7.62 -8.27
N THR A 77 13.09 -8.35 -9.21
CA THR A 77 13.25 -7.91 -10.60
C THR A 77 11.90 -7.76 -11.28
N LEU A 78 11.00 -8.74 -11.11
CA LEU A 78 9.62 -8.68 -11.64
C LEU A 78 8.84 -7.49 -11.05
N VAL A 79 8.91 -7.29 -9.73
CA VAL A 79 8.22 -6.16 -9.07
C VAL A 79 8.76 -4.82 -9.58
N ARG A 80 10.06 -4.66 -9.68
CA ARG A 80 10.69 -3.43 -10.20
C ARG A 80 10.28 -3.14 -11.64
N ALA A 81 10.25 -4.16 -12.50
CA ALA A 81 9.78 -4.00 -13.88
C ALA A 81 8.31 -3.60 -13.94
N LYS A 82 7.45 -4.21 -13.10
CA LYS A 82 6.04 -3.83 -12.94
C LYS A 82 5.89 -2.36 -12.55
N LEU A 83 6.63 -1.91 -11.54
CA LEU A 83 6.60 -0.52 -11.08
C LEU A 83 7.08 0.46 -12.16
N ALA A 84 8.16 0.12 -12.87
CA ALA A 84 8.68 0.93 -13.97
C ALA A 84 7.65 1.08 -15.08
N TYR A 85 7.03 -0.02 -15.52
CA TYR A 85 5.98 0.04 -16.53
C TYR A 85 4.77 0.85 -16.06
N ALA A 86 4.34 0.67 -14.82
CA ALA A 86 3.20 1.44 -14.30
C ALA A 86 3.45 2.95 -14.31
N ARG A 87 4.69 3.40 -14.09
CA ARG A 87 5.05 4.83 -14.06
C ARG A 87 5.05 5.48 -15.43
N ASP A 88 5.74 4.90 -16.40
CA ASP A 88 6.01 5.55 -17.68
C ASP A 88 5.28 4.92 -18.88
N ARG A 89 4.70 3.76 -18.73
CA ARG A 89 3.94 3.02 -19.76
C ARG A 89 4.76 2.65 -21.00
N THR A 90 6.08 2.76 -20.94
CA THR A 90 6.96 2.53 -22.10
C THR A 90 7.63 1.17 -22.08
N ARG A 91 7.77 0.53 -20.91
CA ARG A 91 8.57 -0.68 -20.71
C ARG A 91 7.72 -1.95 -20.62
N TRP A 92 6.73 -2.09 -21.50
CA TRP A 92 5.88 -3.28 -21.50
C TRP A 92 6.65 -4.56 -21.81
N ALA A 93 7.40 -4.60 -22.91
CA ALA A 93 8.07 -5.82 -23.35
C ALA A 93 9.03 -6.43 -22.30
N PRO A 94 9.88 -5.66 -21.61
CA PRO A 94 10.67 -6.19 -20.49
C PRO A 94 9.82 -6.76 -19.35
N TYR A 95 8.73 -6.08 -18.97
CA TYR A 95 7.83 -6.58 -17.94
C TYR A 95 7.12 -7.86 -18.37
N ASP A 96 6.52 -7.88 -19.57
CA ASP A 96 5.81 -9.01 -20.13
C ASP A 96 6.70 -10.26 -20.24
N SER A 97 7.95 -10.09 -20.67
CA SER A 97 8.92 -11.19 -20.70
C SER A 97 9.18 -11.80 -19.31
N LEU A 98 9.25 -10.96 -18.27
CA LEU A 98 9.41 -11.43 -16.89
C LEU A 98 8.14 -12.11 -16.38
N VAL A 99 6.96 -11.63 -16.75
CA VAL A 99 5.68 -12.29 -16.44
C VAL A 99 5.66 -13.70 -17.01
N HIS A 100 6.00 -13.88 -18.29
CA HIS A 100 6.06 -15.19 -18.92
C HIS A 100 7.12 -16.10 -18.26
N ALA A 101 8.30 -15.56 -17.96
CA ALA A 101 9.36 -16.31 -17.29
C ALA A 101 9.00 -16.72 -15.84
N SER A 102 8.08 -16.01 -15.20
CA SER A 102 7.61 -16.31 -13.85
C SER A 102 6.57 -17.44 -13.79
N ALA A 103 6.03 -17.87 -14.91
CA ALA A 103 4.99 -18.90 -14.95
C ALA A 103 5.44 -20.17 -14.24
N GLY A 104 4.61 -20.67 -13.33
CA GLY A 104 4.92 -21.84 -12.51
C GLY A 104 5.95 -21.64 -11.41
N ARG A 105 6.54 -20.44 -11.27
CA ARG A 105 7.46 -20.11 -10.19
C ARG A 105 6.71 -19.65 -8.94
N ARG A 106 7.33 -19.82 -7.76
CA ARG A 106 6.74 -19.45 -6.46
C ARG A 106 6.36 -17.97 -6.38
N PHE A 107 7.10 -17.10 -7.05
CA PHE A 107 6.88 -15.67 -7.08
C PHE A 107 5.94 -15.18 -8.21
N ALA A 108 5.33 -16.09 -8.96
CA ALA A 108 4.40 -15.72 -10.06
C ALA A 108 3.21 -14.85 -9.59
N ALA A 109 2.82 -14.95 -8.31
CA ALA A 109 1.78 -14.11 -7.73
C ALA A 109 2.12 -12.59 -7.75
N TYR A 110 3.40 -12.23 -7.87
CA TYR A 110 3.81 -10.83 -8.04
C TYR A 110 3.58 -10.29 -9.45
N ALA A 111 3.40 -11.17 -10.43
CA ALA A 111 2.93 -10.76 -11.75
C ALA A 111 1.48 -10.29 -11.68
N THR A 112 1.15 -9.28 -12.45
CA THR A 112 -0.24 -8.84 -12.62
C THR A 112 -0.66 -9.24 -14.04
N PRO A 113 -1.51 -10.23 -14.21
CA PRO A 113 -1.97 -10.68 -15.52
C PRO A 113 -3.00 -9.70 -16.09
N THR A 114 -2.54 -8.54 -16.48
CA THR A 114 -3.39 -7.42 -16.89
C THR A 114 -2.90 -6.94 -18.26
N ALA A 115 -3.84 -6.73 -19.20
CA ALA A 115 -3.52 -6.23 -20.54
C ALA A 115 -2.77 -4.88 -20.47
N GLN A 116 -1.90 -4.67 -21.45
CA GLN A 116 -1.01 -3.51 -21.53
C GLN A 116 -1.76 -2.18 -21.45
N ASP A 117 -2.92 -2.08 -22.07
CA ASP A 117 -3.76 -0.88 -22.15
C ASP A 117 -4.78 -0.74 -21.01
N SER A 118 -4.79 -1.66 -20.04
CA SER A 118 -5.75 -1.66 -18.95
C SER A 118 -5.70 -0.35 -18.13
N TRP A 119 -6.88 0.11 -17.74
CA TRP A 119 -7.05 1.23 -16.80
C TRP A 119 -6.36 0.97 -15.44
N TRP A 120 -6.20 -0.31 -15.08
CA TRP A 120 -5.60 -0.76 -13.84
C TRP A 120 -4.19 -0.16 -13.64
N TRP A 121 -3.40 -0.03 -14.70
CA TRP A 121 -2.05 0.53 -14.62
C TRP A 121 -2.03 2.00 -14.21
N ARG A 122 -2.99 2.80 -14.71
CA ARG A 122 -3.12 4.20 -14.30
C ARG A 122 -3.52 4.30 -12.83
N TRP A 123 -4.51 3.51 -12.41
CA TRP A 123 -4.90 3.42 -11.00
C TRP A 123 -3.74 2.97 -10.12
N TYR A 124 -2.99 1.94 -10.50
CA TYR A 124 -1.85 1.44 -9.76
C TYR A 124 -0.75 2.50 -9.61
N ALA A 125 -0.44 3.25 -10.67
CA ALA A 125 0.53 4.35 -10.64
C ALA A 125 0.17 5.43 -9.61
N THR A 126 -1.12 5.72 -9.39
CA THR A 126 -1.53 6.78 -8.44
C THR A 126 -1.18 6.47 -6.99
N LYS A 127 -0.97 5.20 -6.66
CA LYS A 127 -0.69 4.80 -5.27
C LYS A 127 0.77 4.41 -5.00
N MET A 128 1.57 4.16 -6.02
CA MET A 128 2.93 3.64 -5.85
C MET A 128 3.85 4.53 -5.01
N ASP A 129 3.70 5.84 -5.16
CA ASP A 129 4.53 6.83 -4.47
C ASP A 129 3.83 7.43 -3.23
N VAL A 130 2.67 6.86 -2.84
CA VAL A 130 1.95 7.29 -1.65
C VAL A 130 2.64 6.77 -0.39
N SER A 131 2.99 7.70 0.50
CA SER A 131 3.45 7.43 1.86
C SER A 131 2.66 8.29 2.84
N ALA A 132 2.22 7.68 3.94
CA ALA A 132 1.51 8.41 4.99
C ALA A 132 2.46 8.97 6.06
N LEU A 133 3.70 8.54 6.11
CA LEU A 133 4.61 8.89 7.20
C LEU A 133 4.84 10.41 7.35
N PRO A 134 5.04 11.19 6.28
CA PRO A 134 5.15 12.66 6.40
C PRO A 134 3.89 13.30 6.98
N THR A 135 2.70 12.83 6.57
CA THR A 135 1.43 13.34 7.10
C THR A 135 1.24 12.92 8.55
N LEU A 136 1.48 11.65 8.88
CA LEU A 136 1.35 11.13 10.23
C LEU A 136 2.23 11.91 11.23
N SER A 137 3.45 12.26 10.84
CA SER A 137 4.38 13.01 11.69
C SER A 137 3.90 14.43 12.04
N THR A 138 2.99 15.00 11.26
CA THR A 138 2.43 16.34 11.49
C THR A 138 1.09 16.34 12.22
N LEU A 139 0.41 15.19 12.29
CA LEU A 139 -0.87 15.08 13.01
C LEU A 139 -0.70 15.34 14.51
N ARG A 140 -1.67 16.03 15.10
CA ARG A 140 -1.73 16.37 16.53
C ARG A 140 -2.92 15.70 17.24
N ILE A 141 -3.25 14.49 16.80
CA ILE A 141 -4.32 13.67 17.40
C ILE A 141 -3.71 12.43 18.05
N PRO A 142 -4.33 11.88 19.11
CA PRO A 142 -3.92 10.61 19.69
C PRO A 142 -3.85 9.52 18.62
N THR A 143 -2.71 8.86 18.49
CA THR A 143 -2.49 7.82 17.49
C THR A 143 -1.94 6.57 18.15
N LEU A 144 -2.61 5.43 17.90
CA LEU A 144 -2.15 4.10 18.24
C LEU A 144 -1.63 3.42 16.97
N ALA A 145 -0.36 2.99 17.01
CA ALA A 145 0.27 2.27 15.91
C ALA A 145 0.58 0.84 16.36
N ILE A 146 0.17 -0.15 15.56
CA ILE A 146 0.24 -1.58 15.89
C ILE A 146 0.90 -2.34 14.75
N TRP A 147 1.92 -3.14 15.05
CA TRP A 147 2.53 -4.11 14.14
C TRP A 147 2.70 -5.46 14.83
N GLY A 148 2.65 -6.53 14.05
CA GLY A 148 3.11 -7.84 14.51
C GLY A 148 4.64 -7.84 14.66
N ALA A 149 5.17 -8.52 15.67
CA ALA A 149 6.63 -8.64 15.87
C ALA A 149 7.33 -9.31 14.67
N ASP A 150 6.63 -10.21 14.01
CA ASP A 150 7.11 -10.96 12.84
C ASP A 150 6.42 -10.53 11.54
N ASP A 151 5.92 -9.31 11.48
CA ASP A 151 5.30 -8.78 10.25
C ASP A 151 6.37 -8.64 9.16
N VAL A 152 6.28 -9.49 8.14
CA VAL A 152 7.23 -9.53 7.02
C VAL A 152 6.74 -8.74 5.80
N LEU A 153 5.53 -8.18 5.88
CA LEU A 153 4.88 -7.49 4.77
C LEU A 153 5.09 -5.98 4.82
N VAL A 154 5.46 -5.43 5.96
CA VAL A 154 5.68 -3.98 6.17
C VAL A 154 6.95 -3.71 6.96
#